data_004705a247963cd3ab9ed5828f61cbb8
#
_entry.id   004705a247963cd3ab9ed5828f61cbb8
#
_cell.length_a   1.000
_cell.length_b   1.000
_cell.length_c   1.000
_cell.angle_alpha   90.00
_cell.angle_beta   90.00
_cell.angle_gamma   90.00
#
_symmetry.space_group_name_H-M   'P 1'
#
loop_
_entity.id
_entity.type
_entity.pdbx_description
1 polymer ?
#
loop_
_entity_poly.entity_id
_entity_poly.type
_entity_poly.pdbx_seq_one_letter_code
_entity_poly.pdbx_strand_id
1 'polypeptide(L)'
;MDRGSLPAIMEDWPKPGTPVKLVVKTWAGKAEHTGIALPSSGDKLITMKLQNGYNVSFPESYVDSFEVLDEMPTIEEEDEEIEPQDESLPLVHLIHTGGTIASKVDYATGAVTARFDPHELLDAVPELRGIARIRAVKLGNMWSDDLRPRHWNRMLKATEEAFAEGAVGCVITHGTDTLHLSAAAISYGWSGQGGRPPGRIVLTGSQRSPDRGSSDAAENLIASVQWAAHGPTPSGYRDSSVVIVHASSSDGSCAVLPGCACRKYHSSRRDAFKPINQDVLGHVFIDGNGARIDYSPEAHDARVEAISPKPFDESIRIAQFISDPHLHPDQVQGAIDSGFDALLFHGSGLGHLPISNPEDDSLENTRLRMMLEDHIAKGGVVVVVTNAIHGPVNMNVYSKGRDQKDMGVIGHGSLCPPGSALVKLHHLLSVGGKESVERGWEMDLVGENPTFSRS
;
A
#
# COMPACT_ATOMS: atom_id res chain seq x y z
N MET A 1 -13.13 55.99 -22.57
CA MET A 1 -12.90 54.62 -23.08
C MET A 1 -13.68 53.69 -22.16
N ASP A 2 -14.80 53.27 -22.68
CA ASP A 2 -15.80 52.44 -22.00
C ASP A 2 -15.23 51.07 -21.75
N ARG A 3 -15.04 50.68 -20.49
CA ARG A 3 -14.74 49.30 -20.11
C ARG A 3 -16.07 48.56 -20.14
N GLY A 4 -16.39 48.01 -21.30
CA GLY A 4 -17.47 47.05 -21.41
C GLY A 4 -17.27 45.94 -20.39
N SER A 5 -18.17 45.78 -19.46
CA SER A 5 -18.26 44.65 -18.54
C SER A 5 -18.42 43.39 -19.40
N LEU A 6 -17.40 42.55 -19.43
CA LEU A 6 -17.54 41.17 -19.88
C LEU A 6 -18.67 40.53 -19.08
N PRO A 7 -19.63 39.84 -19.71
CA PRO A 7 -20.65 39.10 -18.96
C PRO A 7 -19.95 38.08 -18.05
N ALA A 8 -20.43 37.94 -16.83
CA ALA A 8 -19.93 36.99 -15.86
C ALA A 8 -20.31 35.58 -16.35
N ILE A 9 -19.39 34.92 -17.03
CA ILE A 9 -19.59 33.57 -17.62
C ILE A 9 -20.02 32.57 -16.53
N MET A 10 -19.59 32.78 -15.29
CA MET A 10 -20.00 31.93 -14.17
C MET A 10 -21.50 31.97 -13.85
N GLU A 11 -22.18 33.10 -14.08
CA GLU A 11 -23.63 33.22 -13.86
C GLU A 11 -24.43 32.37 -14.87
N ASP A 12 -23.90 32.21 -16.08
CA ASP A 12 -24.51 31.46 -17.17
C ASP A 12 -23.96 30.02 -17.30
N TRP A 13 -22.97 29.64 -16.45
CA TRP A 13 -22.38 28.30 -16.51
C TRP A 13 -23.44 27.24 -16.19
N PRO A 14 -23.56 26.19 -17.02
CA PRO A 14 -24.63 25.21 -16.87
C PRO A 14 -24.49 24.37 -15.60
N LYS A 15 -25.58 23.73 -15.22
CA LYS A 15 -25.61 22.85 -14.04
C LYS A 15 -24.62 21.69 -14.20
N PRO A 16 -24.03 21.22 -13.07
CA PRO A 16 -23.20 20.00 -13.10
C PRO A 16 -23.91 18.83 -13.76
N GLY A 17 -23.21 18.09 -14.59
CA GLY A 17 -23.73 17.01 -15.39
C GLY A 17 -24.17 17.39 -16.82
N THR A 18 -24.17 18.68 -17.16
CA THR A 18 -24.56 19.16 -18.51
C THR A 18 -23.41 19.02 -19.50
N PRO A 19 -23.61 18.41 -20.69
CA PRO A 19 -22.62 18.40 -21.76
C PRO A 19 -22.31 19.79 -22.31
N VAL A 20 -21.04 20.13 -22.42
CA VAL A 20 -20.59 21.45 -22.87
C VAL A 20 -19.37 21.38 -23.78
N LYS A 21 -19.28 22.30 -24.70
CA LYS A 21 -18.10 22.63 -25.47
C LYS A 21 -17.57 23.99 -24.98
N LEU A 22 -16.32 24.02 -24.54
CA LEU A 22 -15.66 25.19 -23.95
C LEU A 22 -14.52 25.63 -24.83
N VAL A 23 -14.43 26.92 -25.14
CA VAL A 23 -13.31 27.55 -25.85
C VAL A 23 -12.52 28.39 -24.86
N VAL A 24 -11.24 28.09 -24.70
CA VAL A 24 -10.35 28.83 -23.81
C VAL A 24 -9.21 29.51 -24.56
N LYS A 25 -8.79 30.65 -24.03
CA LYS A 25 -7.62 31.40 -24.53
C LYS A 25 -6.37 30.82 -23.89
N THR A 26 -5.40 30.45 -24.71
CA THR A 26 -4.09 29.98 -24.28
C THR A 26 -3.02 30.91 -24.86
N TRP A 27 -1.79 30.80 -24.40
CA TRP A 27 -0.65 31.54 -24.97
C TRP A 27 -0.34 31.14 -26.44
N ALA A 28 -0.80 29.94 -26.85
CA ALA A 28 -0.63 29.43 -28.21
C ALA A 28 -1.86 29.69 -29.13
N GLY A 29 -2.90 30.40 -28.64
CA GLY A 29 -4.14 30.62 -29.33
C GLY A 29 -5.36 30.17 -28.57
N LYS A 30 -6.43 29.78 -29.25
CA LYS A 30 -7.65 29.22 -28.63
C LYS A 30 -7.60 27.71 -28.67
N ALA A 31 -7.99 27.08 -27.55
CA ALA A 31 -8.17 25.63 -27.44
C ALA A 31 -9.64 25.30 -27.19
N GLU A 32 -10.14 24.26 -27.81
CA GLU A 32 -11.50 23.76 -27.64
C GLU A 32 -11.48 22.50 -26.76
N HIS A 33 -12.40 22.44 -25.83
CA HIS A 33 -12.57 21.30 -24.93
C HIS A 33 -14.03 20.89 -24.93
N THR A 34 -14.31 19.61 -25.07
CA THR A 34 -15.65 19.03 -24.95
C THR A 34 -15.71 18.13 -23.73
N GLY A 35 -16.78 18.24 -22.97
CA GLY A 35 -16.91 17.49 -21.73
C GLY A 35 -18.21 17.79 -20.99
N ILE A 36 -18.21 17.47 -19.71
CA ILE A 36 -19.36 17.65 -18.82
C ILE A 36 -19.05 18.76 -17.81
N ALA A 37 -19.95 19.71 -17.65
CA ALA A 37 -19.83 20.75 -16.64
C ALA A 37 -19.80 20.14 -15.23
N LEU A 38 -18.89 20.63 -14.39
CA LEU A 38 -18.73 20.20 -13.00
C LEU A 38 -18.96 21.37 -12.03
N PRO A 39 -19.19 21.10 -10.72
CA PRO A 39 -19.12 22.13 -9.71
C PRO A 39 -17.78 22.84 -9.74
N SER A 40 -17.76 24.15 -9.52
CA SER A 40 -16.50 24.91 -9.48
C SER A 40 -15.56 24.35 -8.40
N SER A 41 -14.30 24.16 -8.76
CA SER A 41 -13.26 23.72 -7.84
C SER A 41 -12.68 24.85 -6.98
N GLY A 42 -13.07 26.09 -7.20
CA GLY A 42 -12.61 27.28 -6.48
C GLY A 42 -13.29 28.56 -6.97
N ASP A 43 -13.01 29.68 -6.30
CA ASP A 43 -13.54 30.98 -6.68
C ASP A 43 -13.09 31.39 -8.09
N LYS A 44 -14.04 31.80 -8.94
CA LYS A 44 -13.81 32.18 -10.34
C LYS A 44 -13.13 31.10 -11.23
N LEU A 45 -13.34 29.84 -10.92
CA LEU A 45 -12.88 28.72 -11.74
C LEU A 45 -14.07 28.03 -12.41
N ILE A 46 -13.97 27.80 -13.70
CA ILE A 46 -14.88 26.96 -14.47
C ILE A 46 -14.25 25.57 -14.59
N THR A 47 -14.97 24.57 -14.08
CA THR A 47 -14.49 23.19 -14.04
C THR A 47 -15.33 22.32 -14.94
N MET A 48 -14.69 21.50 -15.74
CA MET A 48 -15.34 20.51 -16.60
C MET A 48 -14.59 19.18 -16.59
N LYS A 49 -15.31 18.12 -16.87
CA LYS A 49 -14.76 16.79 -17.12
C LYS A 49 -14.63 16.60 -18.62
N LEU A 50 -13.41 16.39 -19.08
CA LEU A 50 -13.13 16.08 -20.49
C LEU A 50 -13.60 14.67 -20.85
N GLN A 51 -13.75 14.39 -22.14
CA GLN A 51 -14.15 13.07 -22.67
C GLN A 51 -13.18 11.96 -22.26
N ASN A 52 -11.88 12.26 -22.16
CA ASN A 52 -10.85 11.33 -21.69
C ASN A 52 -10.86 11.09 -20.16
N GLY A 53 -11.84 11.66 -19.45
CA GLY A 53 -12.04 11.45 -18.01
C GLY A 53 -11.30 12.42 -17.08
N TYR A 54 -10.43 13.30 -17.62
CA TYR A 54 -9.74 14.31 -16.82
C TYR A 54 -10.63 15.50 -16.47
N ASN A 55 -10.46 16.00 -15.24
CA ASN A 55 -11.06 17.26 -14.85
C ASN A 55 -10.07 18.38 -15.09
N VAL A 56 -10.54 19.42 -15.76
CA VAL A 56 -9.79 20.63 -15.98
C VAL A 56 -10.54 21.82 -15.39
N SER A 57 -9.79 22.75 -14.81
CA SER A 57 -10.33 23.99 -14.30
C SER A 57 -9.64 25.17 -14.95
N PHE A 58 -10.42 26.07 -15.48
CA PHE A 58 -9.93 27.28 -16.15
C PHE A 58 -10.38 28.50 -15.37
N PRO A 59 -9.51 29.51 -15.17
CA PRO A 59 -9.95 30.81 -14.73
C PRO A 59 -11.01 31.37 -15.66
N GLU A 60 -12.09 31.92 -15.13
CA GLU A 60 -13.18 32.53 -15.91
C GLU A 60 -12.64 33.52 -16.97
N SER A 61 -11.59 34.26 -16.63
CA SER A 61 -10.93 35.21 -17.52
C SER A 61 -10.28 34.58 -18.77
N TYR A 62 -10.03 33.29 -18.76
CA TYR A 62 -9.45 32.55 -19.88
C TYR A 62 -10.51 31.94 -20.79
N VAL A 63 -11.75 31.88 -20.33
CA VAL A 63 -12.86 31.36 -21.14
C VAL A 63 -13.25 32.43 -22.20
N ASP A 64 -13.26 32.01 -23.45
CA ASP A 64 -13.69 32.83 -24.56
C ASP A 64 -15.20 32.68 -24.82
N SER A 65 -15.67 31.45 -24.86
CA SER A 65 -17.08 31.08 -25.03
C SER A 65 -17.35 29.66 -24.55
N PHE A 66 -18.60 29.33 -24.30
CA PHE A 66 -19.05 27.97 -24.16
C PHE A 66 -20.39 27.75 -24.87
N GLU A 67 -20.67 26.51 -25.19
CA GLU A 67 -21.91 26.03 -25.79
C GLU A 67 -22.43 24.83 -25.03
N VAL A 68 -23.71 24.83 -24.70
CA VAL A 68 -24.39 23.65 -24.12
C VAL A 68 -24.77 22.71 -25.25
N LEU A 69 -24.39 21.46 -25.10
CA LEU A 69 -24.68 20.41 -26.08
C LEU A 69 -25.92 19.61 -25.63
N ASP A 70 -26.73 19.19 -26.59
CA ASP A 70 -27.91 18.36 -26.29
C ASP A 70 -27.51 16.97 -25.77
N GLU A 71 -26.43 16.42 -26.33
CA GLU A 71 -25.84 15.14 -25.90
C GLU A 71 -24.30 15.25 -25.99
N MET A 72 -23.61 14.45 -25.18
CA MET A 72 -22.17 14.27 -25.39
C MET A 72 -21.95 13.69 -26.78
N PRO A 73 -21.09 14.29 -27.61
CA PRO A 73 -20.66 13.65 -28.84
C PRO A 73 -20.20 12.24 -28.49
N THR A 74 -20.86 11.24 -29.05
CA THR A 74 -20.37 9.87 -28.98
C THR A 74 -19.00 9.91 -29.66
N ILE A 75 -17.95 9.63 -28.90
CA ILE A 75 -16.75 9.13 -29.54
C ILE A 75 -17.24 7.84 -30.16
N GLU A 76 -17.38 7.76 -31.48
CA GLU A 76 -17.35 6.47 -32.13
C GLU A 76 -16.08 5.86 -31.56
N GLU A 77 -16.24 4.81 -30.74
CA GLU A 77 -15.15 3.88 -30.48
C GLU A 77 -14.81 3.36 -31.87
N GLU A 78 -13.95 4.09 -32.61
CA GLU A 78 -13.16 3.44 -33.60
C GLU A 78 -12.54 2.30 -32.79
N ASP A 79 -12.78 1.06 -33.20
CA ASP A 79 -12.00 -0.08 -32.75
C ASP A 79 -10.54 0.32 -33.04
N GLU A 80 -9.93 1.06 -32.07
CA GLU A 80 -8.51 1.36 -32.13
C GLU A 80 -7.87 -0.01 -32.15
N GLU A 81 -7.34 -0.41 -33.29
CA GLU A 81 -6.55 -1.62 -33.41
C GLU A 81 -5.52 -1.53 -32.30
N ILE A 82 -5.69 -2.37 -31.27
CA ILE A 82 -4.82 -2.42 -30.10
C ILE A 82 -3.42 -2.61 -30.64
N GLU A 83 -2.58 -1.56 -30.58
CA GLU A 83 -1.20 -1.69 -31.02
C GLU A 83 -0.56 -2.88 -30.32
N PRO A 84 -0.06 -3.88 -31.06
CA PRO A 84 0.51 -5.06 -30.48
C PRO A 84 1.68 -4.65 -29.57
N GLN A 85 1.70 -5.16 -28.36
CA GLN A 85 2.80 -4.91 -27.45
C GLN A 85 4.09 -5.53 -28.02
N ASP A 86 5.23 -4.85 -27.80
CA ASP A 86 6.54 -5.33 -28.23
C ASP A 86 6.91 -6.61 -27.47
N GLU A 87 6.94 -7.74 -28.19
CA GLU A 87 7.28 -9.06 -27.64
C GLU A 87 8.72 -9.16 -27.13
N SER A 88 9.62 -8.26 -27.54
CA SER A 88 11.00 -8.22 -27.08
C SER A 88 11.15 -7.66 -25.66
N LEU A 89 10.13 -6.96 -25.15
CA LEU A 89 10.12 -6.41 -23.82
C LEU A 89 9.85 -7.49 -22.75
N PRO A 90 10.38 -7.31 -21.53
CA PRO A 90 10.13 -8.24 -20.42
C PRO A 90 8.65 -8.30 -20.05
N LEU A 91 8.13 -9.50 -19.78
CA LEU A 91 6.75 -9.67 -19.35
C LEU A 91 6.59 -9.30 -17.88
N VAL A 92 5.67 -8.38 -17.59
CA VAL A 92 5.27 -7.98 -16.24
C VAL A 92 3.77 -8.22 -16.06
N HIS A 93 3.39 -8.93 -15.00
CA HIS A 93 1.98 -9.04 -14.63
C HIS A 93 1.55 -7.88 -13.74
N LEU A 94 0.49 -7.19 -14.14
CA LEU A 94 -0.18 -6.16 -13.38
C LEU A 94 -1.42 -6.75 -12.71
N ILE A 95 -1.31 -7.00 -11.41
CA ILE A 95 -2.32 -7.68 -10.60
C ILE A 95 -3.13 -6.63 -9.85
N HIS A 96 -4.40 -6.47 -10.22
CA HIS A 96 -5.27 -5.45 -9.64
C HIS A 96 -6.14 -6.02 -8.51
N THR A 97 -6.08 -5.40 -7.33
CA THR A 97 -6.90 -5.78 -6.18
C THR A 97 -7.95 -4.74 -5.79
N GLY A 98 -7.86 -3.56 -6.34
CA GLY A 98 -8.67 -2.40 -6.00
C GLY A 98 -7.81 -1.16 -5.72
N GLY A 99 -8.40 -0.19 -5.04
CA GLY A 99 -7.72 1.03 -4.65
C GLY A 99 -7.81 2.16 -5.67
N THR A 100 -7.38 3.35 -5.22
CA THR A 100 -7.56 4.62 -5.92
C THR A 100 -6.76 4.73 -7.22
N ILE A 101 -5.70 3.95 -7.38
CA ILE A 101 -4.78 4.03 -8.52
C ILE A 101 -5.44 3.70 -9.88
N ALA A 102 -6.53 2.92 -9.85
CA ALA A 102 -7.31 2.56 -11.04
C ALA A 102 -8.77 2.97 -10.90
N SER A 103 -9.04 4.04 -10.14
CA SER A 103 -10.38 4.52 -9.86
C SER A 103 -10.67 5.77 -10.66
N LYS A 104 -11.91 5.87 -11.17
CA LYS A 104 -12.48 7.11 -11.71
C LYS A 104 -13.51 7.62 -10.69
N VAL A 105 -13.53 8.93 -10.46
CA VAL A 105 -14.59 9.53 -9.65
C VAL A 105 -15.86 9.63 -10.47
N ASP A 106 -16.94 9.02 -9.99
CA ASP A 106 -18.26 9.32 -10.52
C ASP A 106 -18.76 10.64 -9.93
N TYR A 107 -18.68 11.67 -10.71
CA TYR A 107 -19.03 13.02 -10.27
C TYR A 107 -20.53 13.26 -10.13
N ALA A 108 -21.37 12.37 -10.65
CA ALA A 108 -22.81 12.45 -10.44
C ALA A 108 -23.20 12.02 -9.01
N THR A 109 -22.47 11.04 -8.47
CA THR A 109 -22.72 10.51 -7.12
C THR A 109 -21.65 10.91 -6.11
N GLY A 110 -20.51 11.47 -6.56
CA GLY A 110 -19.32 11.72 -5.75
C GLY A 110 -18.59 10.44 -5.33
N ALA A 111 -19.05 9.28 -5.80
CA ALA A 111 -18.45 7.99 -5.47
C ALA A 111 -17.20 7.73 -6.31
N VAL A 112 -16.18 7.16 -5.69
CA VAL A 112 -15.02 6.60 -6.38
C VAL A 112 -15.40 5.20 -6.86
N THR A 113 -15.60 5.03 -8.16
CA THR A 113 -15.83 3.71 -8.76
C THR A 113 -14.52 3.20 -9.34
N ALA A 114 -14.07 2.05 -8.86
CA ALA A 114 -12.92 1.41 -9.48
C ALA A 114 -13.38 0.72 -10.77
N ARG A 115 -12.94 1.24 -11.88
CA ARG A 115 -12.99 0.58 -13.19
C ARG A 115 -11.56 0.23 -13.56
N PHE A 116 -11.27 -1.04 -13.63
CA PHE A 116 -9.99 -1.53 -14.10
C PHE A 116 -10.23 -2.23 -15.44
N ASP A 117 -9.81 -1.58 -16.50
CA ASP A 117 -9.54 -2.20 -17.77
C ASP A 117 -8.04 -2.06 -18.06
N PRO A 118 -7.34 -3.16 -18.39
CA PRO A 118 -5.92 -3.13 -18.72
C PRO A 118 -5.58 -2.18 -19.88
N HIS A 119 -6.45 -2.08 -20.86
CA HIS A 119 -6.26 -1.23 -22.02
C HIS A 119 -6.42 0.25 -21.64
N GLU A 120 -7.47 0.59 -20.90
CA GLU A 120 -7.66 1.96 -20.38
C GLU A 120 -6.46 2.44 -19.55
N LEU A 121 -5.76 1.52 -18.85
CA LEU A 121 -4.59 1.87 -18.07
C LEU A 121 -3.38 2.18 -18.96
N LEU A 122 -3.11 1.37 -20.00
CA LEU A 122 -2.03 1.59 -20.95
C LEU A 122 -2.25 2.85 -21.76
N ASP A 123 -3.50 3.20 -22.04
CA ASP A 123 -3.86 4.44 -22.72
C ASP A 123 -3.73 5.66 -21.79
N ALA A 124 -4.01 5.46 -20.49
CA ALA A 124 -3.84 6.51 -19.49
C ALA A 124 -2.36 6.77 -19.13
N VAL A 125 -1.48 5.77 -19.28
CA VAL A 125 -0.05 5.83 -18.97
C VAL A 125 0.74 5.18 -20.11
N PRO A 126 0.82 5.85 -21.29
CA PRO A 126 1.43 5.28 -22.50
C PRO A 126 2.92 4.97 -22.35
N GLU A 127 3.60 5.59 -21.38
CA GLU A 127 5.02 5.34 -21.07
C GLU A 127 5.29 3.87 -20.72
N LEU A 128 4.29 3.16 -20.20
CA LEU A 128 4.42 1.74 -19.84
C LEU A 128 4.72 0.86 -21.05
N ARG A 129 4.23 1.22 -22.24
CA ARG A 129 4.45 0.47 -23.48
C ARG A 129 5.92 0.37 -23.90
N GLY A 130 6.74 1.36 -23.48
CA GLY A 130 8.18 1.36 -23.72
C GLY A 130 9.01 0.65 -22.64
N ILE A 131 8.40 0.21 -21.54
CA ILE A 131 9.09 -0.37 -20.38
C ILE A 131 8.95 -1.89 -20.35
N ALA A 132 7.73 -2.39 -20.51
CA ALA A 132 7.42 -3.80 -20.37
C ALA A 132 6.22 -4.21 -21.21
N ARG A 133 6.16 -5.49 -21.55
CA ARG A 133 4.94 -6.13 -22.01
C ARG A 133 4.06 -6.44 -20.80
N ILE A 134 2.87 -5.87 -20.76
CA ILE A 134 1.99 -5.95 -19.59
C ILE A 134 0.86 -6.94 -19.82
N ARG A 135 0.71 -7.88 -18.89
CA ARG A 135 -0.47 -8.72 -18.76
C ARG A 135 -1.22 -8.36 -17.49
N ALA A 136 -2.44 -7.90 -17.62
CA ALA A 136 -3.25 -7.50 -16.49
C ALA A 136 -4.15 -8.63 -16.00
N VAL A 137 -4.21 -8.75 -14.66
CA VAL A 137 -5.02 -9.75 -13.95
C VAL A 137 -5.86 -9.02 -12.90
N LYS A 138 -7.17 -9.18 -12.96
CA LYS A 138 -8.08 -8.61 -11.97
C LYS A 138 -8.40 -9.63 -10.89
N LEU A 139 -7.92 -9.42 -9.66
CA LEU A 139 -8.29 -10.22 -8.48
C LEU A 139 -9.55 -9.71 -7.78
N GLY A 140 -9.85 -8.45 -7.94
CA GLY A 140 -11.03 -7.85 -7.33
C GLY A 140 -11.04 -6.33 -7.43
N ASN A 141 -11.99 -5.76 -6.74
CA ASN A 141 -12.16 -4.32 -6.58
C ASN A 141 -12.49 -4.03 -5.11
N MET A 142 -11.48 -4.17 -4.25
CA MET A 142 -11.66 -4.18 -2.81
C MET A 142 -11.10 -2.90 -2.18
N TRP A 143 -11.77 -2.43 -1.13
CA TRP A 143 -11.14 -1.51 -0.20
C TRP A 143 -10.05 -2.26 0.56
N SER A 144 -8.92 -1.63 0.82
CA SER A 144 -7.79 -2.32 1.45
C SER A 144 -8.05 -2.71 2.91
N ASP A 145 -8.90 -1.99 3.61
CA ASP A 145 -9.34 -2.28 4.98
C ASP A 145 -10.33 -3.45 5.07
N ASP A 146 -10.97 -3.84 3.96
CA ASP A 146 -11.82 -5.04 3.87
C ASP A 146 -11.03 -6.33 3.61
N LEU A 147 -9.72 -6.23 3.37
CA LEU A 147 -8.90 -7.40 3.09
C LEU A 147 -8.76 -8.31 4.31
N ARG A 148 -8.66 -9.62 4.03
CA ARG A 148 -8.45 -10.69 5.01
C ARG A 148 -7.32 -11.60 4.52
N PRO A 149 -6.76 -12.49 5.36
CA PRO A 149 -5.66 -13.37 4.96
C PRO A 149 -5.90 -14.17 3.68
N ARG A 150 -7.14 -14.57 3.40
CA ARG A 150 -7.49 -15.23 2.11
C ARG A 150 -7.18 -14.39 0.88
N HIS A 151 -7.18 -13.06 1.00
CA HIS A 151 -6.84 -12.17 -0.10
C HIS A 151 -5.32 -12.11 -0.31
N TRP A 152 -4.52 -12.22 0.76
CA TRP A 152 -3.07 -12.41 0.65
C TRP A 152 -2.75 -13.72 -0.09
N ASN A 153 -3.46 -14.80 0.23
CA ASN A 153 -3.30 -16.08 -0.47
C ASN A 153 -3.64 -15.96 -1.97
N ARG A 154 -4.67 -15.19 -2.33
CA ARG A 154 -4.99 -14.93 -3.74
C ARG A 154 -3.88 -14.14 -4.44
N MET A 155 -3.30 -13.13 -3.77
CA MET A 155 -2.16 -12.38 -4.32
C MET A 155 -0.93 -13.26 -4.48
N LEU A 156 -0.60 -14.10 -3.48
CA LEU A 156 0.50 -15.07 -3.56
C LEU A 156 0.31 -16.01 -4.76
N LYS A 157 -0.87 -16.58 -4.90
CA LYS A 157 -1.20 -17.46 -6.02
C LYS A 157 -1.08 -16.76 -7.37
N ALA A 158 -1.57 -15.54 -7.49
CA ALA A 158 -1.47 -14.77 -8.73
C ALA A 158 -0.01 -14.44 -9.10
N THR A 159 0.87 -14.19 -8.12
CA THR A 159 2.31 -14.02 -8.38
C THR A 159 2.98 -15.33 -8.79
N GLU A 160 2.60 -16.45 -8.18
CA GLU A 160 3.07 -17.78 -8.55
C GLU A 160 2.69 -18.12 -10.00
N GLU A 161 1.43 -17.94 -10.38
CA GLU A 161 0.92 -18.13 -11.74
C GLU A 161 1.64 -17.23 -12.74
N ALA A 162 1.88 -15.95 -12.39
CA ALA A 162 2.61 -15.03 -13.25
C ALA A 162 4.04 -15.51 -13.55
N PHE A 163 4.76 -15.97 -12.53
CA PHE A 163 6.11 -16.50 -12.73
C PHE A 163 6.11 -17.82 -13.52
N ALA A 164 5.11 -18.68 -13.33
CA ALA A 164 4.94 -19.89 -14.13
C ALA A 164 4.68 -19.59 -15.62
N GLU A 165 4.09 -18.43 -15.93
CA GLU A 165 3.87 -17.93 -17.30
C GLU A 165 5.09 -17.19 -17.87
N GLY A 166 6.20 -17.10 -17.13
CA GLY A 166 7.44 -16.47 -17.56
C GLY A 166 7.55 -14.98 -17.30
N ALA A 167 6.70 -14.41 -16.43
CA ALA A 167 6.86 -13.04 -16.00
C ALA A 167 8.18 -12.85 -15.24
N VAL A 168 8.89 -11.75 -15.52
CA VAL A 168 10.11 -11.36 -14.79
C VAL A 168 9.81 -10.58 -13.51
N GLY A 169 8.56 -10.09 -13.39
CA GLY A 169 8.09 -9.38 -12.22
C GLY A 169 6.58 -9.19 -12.21
N CYS A 170 6.08 -8.82 -11.05
CA CYS A 170 4.66 -8.52 -10.80
C CYS A 170 4.52 -7.15 -10.15
N VAL A 171 3.50 -6.42 -10.54
CA VAL A 171 3.05 -5.20 -9.87
C VAL A 171 1.64 -5.44 -9.33
N ILE A 172 1.46 -5.34 -8.03
CA ILE A 172 0.17 -5.46 -7.35
C ILE A 172 -0.34 -4.06 -7.04
N THR A 173 -1.39 -3.63 -7.71
CA THR A 173 -2.06 -2.36 -7.37
C THR A 173 -3.05 -2.57 -6.24
N HIS A 174 -3.00 -1.68 -5.24
CA HIS A 174 -3.61 -1.91 -3.94
C HIS A 174 -4.12 -0.60 -3.31
N GLY A 175 -5.15 -0.66 -2.49
CA GLY A 175 -5.54 0.47 -1.64
C GLY A 175 -4.50 0.75 -0.57
N THR A 176 -4.20 2.03 -0.31
CA THR A 176 -3.00 2.42 0.45
C THR A 176 -3.07 2.15 1.96
N ASP A 177 -4.26 1.98 2.57
CA ASP A 177 -4.38 1.94 4.03
C ASP A 177 -3.75 0.70 4.66
N THR A 178 -3.88 -0.46 4.03
CA THR A 178 -3.28 -1.72 4.49
C THR A 178 -2.24 -2.30 3.51
N LEU A 179 -1.77 -1.51 2.54
CA LEU A 179 -0.78 -1.93 1.54
C LEU A 179 0.47 -2.52 2.19
N HIS A 180 0.97 -1.90 3.27
CA HIS A 180 2.14 -2.37 4.01
C HIS A 180 1.94 -3.75 4.67
N LEU A 181 0.72 -4.09 5.09
CA LEU A 181 0.41 -5.43 5.61
C LEU A 181 0.45 -6.48 4.51
N SER A 182 -0.14 -6.16 3.35
CA SER A 182 -0.10 -7.05 2.19
C SER A 182 1.31 -7.23 1.65
N ALA A 183 2.13 -6.17 1.64
CA ALA A 183 3.54 -6.25 1.25
C ALA A 183 4.33 -7.18 2.19
N ALA A 184 4.14 -7.04 3.51
CA ALA A 184 4.72 -7.96 4.47
C ALA A 184 4.25 -9.41 4.22
N ALA A 185 2.95 -9.62 3.96
CA ALA A 185 2.41 -10.95 3.69
C ALA A 185 3.04 -11.61 2.45
N ILE A 186 3.21 -10.85 1.37
CA ILE A 186 3.92 -11.34 0.18
C ILE A 186 5.37 -11.67 0.51
N SER A 187 6.07 -10.84 1.28
CA SER A 187 7.45 -11.12 1.71
C SER A 187 7.55 -12.42 2.52
N TYR A 188 6.71 -12.59 3.54
CA TYR A 188 6.72 -13.83 4.34
C TYR A 188 6.27 -15.05 3.56
N GLY A 189 5.27 -14.91 2.70
CA GLY A 189 4.79 -16.00 1.86
C GLY A 189 5.88 -16.57 0.96
N TRP A 190 6.67 -15.72 0.31
CA TRP A 190 7.75 -16.14 -0.59
C TRP A 190 9.05 -16.48 0.13
N SER A 191 9.42 -15.75 1.18
CA SER A 191 10.76 -15.85 1.75
C SER A 191 10.82 -16.23 3.23
N GLY A 192 9.68 -16.32 3.92
CA GLY A 192 9.66 -16.64 5.34
C GLY A 192 10.17 -18.02 5.72
N GLN A 193 10.33 -18.92 4.74
CA GLN A 193 10.94 -20.25 4.89
C GLN A 193 12.36 -20.32 4.31
N GLY A 194 13.03 -19.18 4.15
CA GLY A 194 14.44 -19.12 3.71
C GLY A 194 14.65 -19.10 2.20
N GLY A 195 13.59 -19.01 1.40
CA GLY A 195 13.66 -18.85 -0.06
C GLY A 195 13.68 -17.41 -0.53
N ARG A 196 13.59 -17.20 -1.85
CA ARG A 196 13.32 -15.94 -2.52
C ARG A 196 12.28 -16.14 -3.63
N PRO A 197 11.52 -15.10 -4.02
CA PRO A 197 10.67 -15.20 -5.20
C PRO A 197 11.50 -15.34 -6.49
N PRO A 198 10.95 -15.96 -7.54
CA PRO A 198 11.62 -16.08 -8.84
C PRO A 198 11.91 -14.74 -9.51
N GLY A 199 11.02 -13.76 -9.33
CA GLY A 199 11.11 -12.43 -9.92
C GLY A 199 10.72 -11.34 -8.93
N ARG A 200 10.68 -10.07 -9.40
CA ARG A 200 10.41 -8.90 -8.57
C ARG A 200 8.94 -8.81 -8.29
N ILE A 201 8.56 -8.50 -7.05
CA ILE A 201 7.18 -8.27 -6.65
C ILE A 201 7.08 -6.89 -6.05
N VAL A 202 6.29 -6.03 -6.70
CA VAL A 202 6.07 -4.64 -6.29
C VAL A 202 4.62 -4.47 -5.85
N LEU A 203 4.40 -3.83 -4.71
CA LEU A 203 3.08 -3.33 -4.34
C LEU A 203 3.08 -1.81 -4.47
N THR A 204 2.02 -1.27 -5.04
CA THR A 204 1.84 0.17 -5.20
C THR A 204 0.37 0.58 -5.09
N GLY A 205 0.15 1.85 -4.89
CA GLY A 205 -1.16 2.47 -4.84
C GLY A 205 -1.03 3.97 -5.01
N SER A 206 -2.13 4.70 -4.99
CA SER A 206 -2.09 6.15 -5.02
C SER A 206 -2.90 6.77 -3.90
N GLN A 207 -2.45 7.92 -3.40
CA GLN A 207 -3.17 8.73 -2.42
C GLN A 207 -4.26 9.58 -3.09
N ARG A 208 -4.07 9.86 -4.39
CA ARG A 208 -4.98 10.68 -5.18
C ARG A 208 -5.35 9.95 -6.46
N SER A 209 -6.64 9.96 -6.78
CA SER A 209 -7.14 9.34 -8.02
C SER A 209 -6.50 9.97 -9.26
N PRO A 210 -6.35 9.20 -10.36
CA PRO A 210 -5.71 9.67 -11.60
C PRO A 210 -6.37 10.90 -12.22
N ASP A 211 -7.65 11.11 -11.94
CA ASP A 211 -8.44 12.24 -12.45
C ASP A 211 -8.24 13.55 -11.67
N ARG A 212 -7.37 13.56 -10.66
CA ARG A 212 -7.05 14.78 -9.91
C ARG A 212 -5.71 15.35 -10.34
N GLY A 213 -5.64 16.67 -10.45
CA GLY A 213 -4.37 17.39 -10.56
C GLY A 213 -3.44 16.98 -9.40
N SER A 214 -2.17 16.79 -9.66
CA SER A 214 -1.17 16.28 -8.70
C SER A 214 -1.44 14.86 -8.20
N SER A 215 -2.08 14.00 -9.00
CA SER A 215 -2.16 12.56 -8.73
C SER A 215 -0.76 11.95 -8.70
N ASP A 216 -0.56 11.00 -7.80
CA ASP A 216 0.66 10.20 -7.68
C ASP A 216 0.55 8.85 -8.43
N ALA A 217 -0.57 8.60 -9.11
CA ALA A 217 -0.87 7.30 -9.70
C ALA A 217 0.07 6.93 -10.86
N ALA A 218 0.25 7.83 -11.82
CA ALA A 218 1.04 7.54 -13.03
C ALA A 218 2.51 7.30 -12.69
N GLU A 219 3.16 8.20 -11.93
CA GLU A 219 4.56 8.02 -11.54
C GLU A 219 4.78 6.80 -10.66
N ASN A 220 3.90 6.53 -9.69
CA ASN A 220 3.98 5.33 -8.87
C ASN A 220 3.89 4.06 -9.73
N LEU A 221 3.04 4.06 -10.76
CA LEU A 221 2.87 2.92 -11.65
C LEU A 221 4.07 2.76 -12.58
N ILE A 222 4.54 3.84 -13.22
CA ILE A 222 5.74 3.84 -14.07
C ILE A 222 6.95 3.31 -13.29
N ALA A 223 7.19 3.85 -12.09
CA ALA A 223 8.27 3.41 -11.24
C ALA A 223 8.15 1.93 -10.85
N SER A 224 6.93 1.47 -10.55
CA SER A 224 6.66 0.08 -10.17
C SER A 224 6.91 -0.89 -11.33
N VAL A 225 6.44 -0.55 -12.53
CA VAL A 225 6.67 -1.37 -13.73
C VAL A 225 8.14 -1.36 -14.12
N GLN A 226 8.81 -0.20 -14.04
CA GLN A 226 10.25 -0.10 -14.29
C GLN A 226 11.05 -1.00 -13.34
N TRP A 227 10.73 -1.00 -12.05
CA TRP A 227 11.38 -1.90 -11.08
C TRP A 227 11.06 -3.36 -11.35
N ALA A 228 9.80 -3.71 -11.60
CA ALA A 228 9.38 -5.09 -11.87
C ALA A 228 10.05 -5.66 -13.13
N ALA A 229 10.24 -4.83 -14.16
CA ALA A 229 10.88 -5.23 -15.42
C ALA A 229 12.41 -5.28 -15.33
N HIS A 230 13.04 -4.28 -14.72
CA HIS A 230 14.48 -4.02 -14.86
C HIS A 230 15.23 -3.88 -13.52
N GLY A 231 14.54 -4.02 -12.39
CA GLY A 231 15.16 -3.97 -11.07
C GLY A 231 16.09 -5.14 -10.80
N PRO A 232 16.82 -5.14 -9.68
CA PRO A 232 17.69 -6.24 -9.28
C PRO A 232 16.88 -7.52 -9.04
N THR A 233 17.50 -8.65 -9.24
CA THR A 233 16.93 -9.96 -8.82
C THR A 233 16.78 -9.96 -7.30
N PRO A 234 15.61 -10.33 -6.74
CA PRO A 234 15.43 -10.38 -5.31
C PRO A 234 16.44 -11.28 -4.61
N SER A 235 16.98 -10.81 -3.48
CA SER A 235 17.87 -11.63 -2.64
C SER A 235 17.10 -12.53 -1.67
N GLY A 236 15.87 -12.17 -1.34
CA GLY A 236 15.06 -12.78 -0.30
C GLY A 236 15.19 -12.11 1.07
N TYR A 237 15.97 -11.01 1.15
CA TYR A 237 16.10 -10.15 2.31
C TYR A 237 15.64 -8.74 1.98
N ARG A 238 14.66 -8.20 2.69
CA ARG A 238 14.09 -6.86 2.52
C ARG A 238 13.40 -6.61 1.16
N ASP A 239 13.77 -7.34 0.12
CA ASP A 239 13.40 -7.18 -1.29
C ASP A 239 12.51 -8.30 -1.85
N SER A 240 12.06 -9.22 -1.00
CA SER A 240 11.12 -10.30 -1.40
C SER A 240 9.81 -9.75 -1.95
N SER A 241 9.36 -8.64 -1.43
CA SER A 241 8.45 -7.69 -2.05
C SER A 241 8.90 -6.28 -1.70
N VAL A 242 8.58 -5.32 -2.54
CA VAL A 242 8.87 -3.91 -2.30
C VAL A 242 7.61 -3.07 -2.43
N VAL A 243 7.57 -1.94 -1.72
CA VAL A 243 6.55 -0.91 -1.90
C VAL A 243 7.16 0.27 -2.64
N ILE A 244 6.56 0.67 -3.76
CA ILE A 244 7.04 1.80 -4.55
C ILE A 244 5.97 2.88 -4.58
N VAL A 245 6.31 4.05 -4.07
CA VAL A 245 5.47 5.24 -3.96
C VAL A 245 6.33 6.50 -4.00
N HIS A 246 5.72 7.65 -4.18
CA HIS A 246 6.44 8.93 -4.16
C HIS A 246 7.41 9.06 -2.99
N ALA A 247 8.64 9.48 -3.27
CA ALA A 247 9.68 9.68 -2.26
C ALA A 247 9.44 10.96 -1.44
N SER A 248 8.82 11.96 -2.06
CA SER A 248 8.50 13.27 -1.49
C SER A 248 7.12 13.75 -1.96
N SER A 249 6.75 14.96 -1.60
CA SER A 249 5.54 15.61 -2.15
C SER A 249 5.74 16.15 -3.58
N SER A 250 6.96 16.14 -4.12
CA SER A 250 7.30 16.57 -5.48
C SER A 250 7.29 15.39 -6.45
N ASP A 251 7.12 15.71 -7.73
CA ASP A 251 7.18 14.74 -8.82
C ASP A 251 8.63 14.30 -9.13
N GLY A 252 8.77 13.29 -9.98
CA GLY A 252 10.03 12.84 -10.57
C GLY A 252 10.82 11.83 -9.76
N SER A 253 10.36 11.40 -8.56
CA SER A 253 11.07 10.40 -7.76
C SER A 253 10.13 9.55 -6.91
N CYS A 254 10.28 8.24 -7.04
CA CYS A 254 9.62 7.25 -6.19
C CYS A 254 10.64 6.51 -5.34
N ALA A 255 10.31 6.28 -4.06
CA ALA A 255 11.13 5.49 -3.14
C ALA A 255 10.76 4.00 -3.26
N VAL A 256 11.77 3.15 -3.20
CA VAL A 256 11.65 1.70 -3.13
C VAL A 256 11.83 1.28 -1.67
N LEU A 257 10.76 0.87 -1.03
CA LEU A 257 10.71 0.54 0.39
C LEU A 257 10.68 -0.97 0.58
N PRO A 258 11.36 -1.50 1.63
CA PRO A 258 11.25 -2.93 1.95
C PRO A 258 9.80 -3.27 2.34
N GLY A 259 9.20 -4.25 1.66
CA GLY A 259 7.79 -4.63 1.90
C GLY A 259 7.54 -5.17 3.31
N CYS A 260 8.54 -5.81 3.90
CA CYS A 260 8.47 -6.32 5.27
C CYS A 260 8.67 -5.24 6.36
N ALA A 261 9.10 -4.02 6.01
CA ALA A 261 9.48 -3.02 7.00
C ALA A 261 9.13 -1.59 6.58
N CYS A 262 7.93 -1.38 6.08
CA CYS A 262 7.40 -0.05 5.79
C CYS A 262 6.02 0.17 6.43
N ARG A 263 5.59 1.42 6.49
CA ARG A 263 4.28 1.80 7.02
C ARG A 263 3.77 3.08 6.38
N LYS A 264 2.44 3.22 6.32
CA LYS A 264 1.76 4.47 5.98
C LYS A 264 1.77 5.40 7.21
N TYR A 265 2.45 6.54 7.10
CA TYR A 265 2.59 7.54 8.18
C TYR A 265 1.62 8.69 8.07
N HIS A 266 1.07 8.94 6.90
CA HIS A 266 0.17 10.04 6.66
C HIS A 266 -1.08 9.57 5.91
N SER A 267 -2.24 10.07 6.29
CA SER A 267 -3.53 9.64 5.72
C SER A 267 -3.70 9.96 4.22
N SER A 268 -3.03 10.98 3.69
CA SER A 268 -3.31 11.50 2.34
C SER A 268 -2.14 12.12 1.58
N ARG A 269 -0.91 12.19 2.15
CA ARG A 269 0.26 12.72 1.42
C ARG A 269 0.76 11.71 0.39
N ARG A 270 1.31 12.19 -0.74
CA ARG A 270 1.90 11.32 -1.77
C ARG A 270 3.07 10.49 -1.21
N ASP A 271 3.92 11.09 -0.38
CA ASP A 271 5.03 10.46 0.33
C ASP A 271 4.63 9.88 1.69
N ALA A 272 3.42 9.31 1.78
CA ALA A 272 2.86 8.82 3.03
C ALA A 272 3.60 7.61 3.62
N PHE A 273 4.31 6.84 2.83
CA PHE A 273 5.01 5.64 3.30
C PHE A 273 6.47 5.92 3.63
N LYS A 274 6.92 5.33 4.73
CA LYS A 274 8.33 5.41 5.16
C LYS A 274 8.78 4.03 5.63
N PRO A 275 10.09 3.72 5.51
CA PRO A 275 10.64 2.52 6.12
C PRO A 275 10.68 2.64 7.64
N ILE A 276 10.70 1.52 8.36
CA ILE A 276 10.77 1.45 9.82
C ILE A 276 12.01 0.65 10.20
N ASN A 277 12.86 1.20 11.07
CA ASN A 277 14.10 0.60 11.54
C ASN A 277 15.12 0.29 10.42
N GLN A 278 14.87 0.73 9.21
CA GLN A 278 15.68 0.44 8.00
C GLN A 278 15.69 1.63 7.05
N ASP A 279 16.63 1.63 6.10
CA ASP A 279 16.68 2.60 5.02
C ASP A 279 15.83 2.15 3.82
N VAL A 280 15.56 3.07 2.90
CA VAL A 280 15.01 2.74 1.58
C VAL A 280 15.99 1.82 0.83
N LEU A 281 15.48 0.95 -0.03
CA LEU A 281 16.30 0.10 -0.87
C LEU A 281 16.89 0.87 -2.05
N GLY A 282 16.21 1.91 -2.51
CA GLY A 282 16.62 2.73 -3.63
C GLY A 282 15.54 3.71 -4.06
N HIS A 283 15.73 4.27 -5.23
CA HIS A 283 14.79 5.19 -5.86
C HIS A 283 14.61 4.86 -7.34
N VAL A 284 13.45 5.20 -7.86
CA VAL A 284 13.21 5.28 -9.29
C VAL A 284 12.99 6.75 -9.63
N PHE A 285 13.86 7.30 -10.45
CA PHE A 285 13.74 8.67 -10.96
C PHE A 285 13.04 8.66 -12.31
N ILE A 286 12.09 9.57 -12.50
CA ILE A 286 11.28 9.71 -13.70
C ILE A 286 11.49 11.13 -14.22
N ASP A 287 11.86 11.27 -15.48
CA ASP A 287 12.02 12.54 -16.16
C ASP A 287 11.56 12.45 -17.64
N GLY A 288 11.72 13.51 -18.39
CA GLY A 288 11.35 13.55 -19.81
C GLY A 288 12.12 12.56 -20.71
N ASN A 289 13.13 11.85 -20.20
CA ASN A 289 13.91 10.86 -20.94
C ASN A 289 13.55 9.41 -20.54
N GLY A 290 12.71 9.23 -19.53
CA GLY A 290 12.25 7.92 -19.07
C GLY A 290 12.40 7.68 -17.57
N ALA A 291 12.43 6.41 -17.17
CA ALA A 291 12.55 5.99 -15.78
C ALA A 291 13.91 5.30 -15.53
N ARG A 292 14.62 5.73 -14.49
CA ARG A 292 15.96 5.21 -14.12
C ARG A 292 15.97 4.73 -12.68
N ILE A 293 16.44 3.52 -12.48
CA ILE A 293 16.62 2.90 -11.16
C ILE A 293 17.96 3.34 -10.57
N ASP A 294 17.93 3.78 -9.31
CA ASP A 294 19.10 4.02 -8.47
C ASP A 294 18.98 3.11 -7.24
N TYR A 295 19.84 2.11 -7.18
CA TYR A 295 19.81 1.05 -6.19
C TYR A 295 21.20 0.81 -5.63
N SER A 296 21.31 0.81 -4.31
CA SER A 296 22.54 0.43 -3.61
C SER A 296 22.35 -0.97 -3.02
N PRO A 297 22.97 -2.00 -3.63
CA PRO A 297 22.83 -3.34 -3.11
C PRO A 297 23.46 -3.45 -1.71
N GLU A 298 22.70 -3.94 -0.75
CA GLU A 298 23.29 -4.50 0.45
C GLU A 298 23.97 -5.83 0.10
N ALA A 299 25.12 -6.10 0.71
CA ALA A 299 25.90 -7.30 0.43
C ALA A 299 25.27 -8.53 1.13
N HIS A 300 24.12 -8.97 0.61
CA HIS A 300 23.54 -10.25 0.99
C HIS A 300 23.65 -11.21 -0.19
N ASP A 301 24.13 -12.42 0.08
CA ASP A 301 24.02 -13.51 -0.88
C ASP A 301 22.56 -13.83 -1.13
N ALA A 302 22.18 -13.93 -2.40
CA ALA A 302 20.81 -14.27 -2.75
C ALA A 302 20.46 -15.68 -2.25
N ARG A 303 19.29 -15.81 -1.64
CA ARG A 303 18.73 -17.09 -1.22
C ARG A 303 18.38 -17.95 -2.44
N VAL A 304 18.19 -19.24 -2.21
CA VAL A 304 17.69 -20.16 -3.22
C VAL A 304 16.27 -19.78 -3.61
N GLU A 305 15.97 -19.90 -4.89
CA GLU A 305 14.65 -19.64 -5.41
C GLU A 305 13.61 -20.60 -4.83
N ALA A 306 12.52 -20.08 -4.32
CA ALA A 306 11.42 -20.87 -3.81
C ALA A 306 10.58 -21.40 -4.98
N ILE A 307 10.18 -22.67 -4.90
CA ILE A 307 9.33 -23.33 -5.91
C ILE A 307 7.93 -22.72 -5.90
N SER A 308 7.41 -22.43 -4.69
CA SER A 308 6.07 -21.84 -4.46
C SER A 308 6.05 -21.05 -3.17
N PRO A 309 5.15 -20.07 -3.05
CA PRO A 309 4.97 -19.36 -1.79
C PRO A 309 4.24 -20.22 -0.77
N LYS A 310 4.45 -19.95 0.52
CA LYS A 310 3.69 -20.55 1.63
C LYS A 310 2.43 -19.74 1.89
N PRO A 311 1.25 -20.33 1.75
CA PRO A 311 0.00 -19.64 2.07
C PRO A 311 -0.17 -19.47 3.59
N PHE A 312 -0.99 -18.50 3.95
CA PHE A 312 -1.44 -18.28 5.31
C PHE A 312 -2.63 -19.20 5.64
N ASP A 313 -2.66 -19.78 6.83
CA ASP A 313 -3.82 -20.52 7.30
C ASP A 313 -4.96 -19.54 7.63
N GLU A 314 -6.03 -19.60 6.86
CA GLU A 314 -7.16 -18.68 6.95
C GLU A 314 -8.01 -18.86 8.23
N SER A 315 -7.81 -19.97 8.95
CA SER A 315 -8.51 -20.25 10.19
C SER A 315 -7.90 -19.54 11.40
N ILE A 316 -6.63 -19.14 11.33
CA ILE A 316 -5.91 -18.48 12.42
C ILE A 316 -6.51 -17.09 12.71
N ARG A 317 -6.78 -16.85 13.99
CA ARG A 317 -7.31 -15.61 14.53
C ARG A 317 -6.36 -15.02 15.55
N ILE A 318 -5.93 -13.78 15.31
CA ILE A 318 -5.04 -13.04 16.21
C ILE A 318 -5.79 -11.85 16.78
N ALA A 319 -5.85 -11.76 18.11
CA ALA A 319 -6.39 -10.60 18.79
C ALA A 319 -5.28 -9.58 19.05
N GLN A 320 -5.54 -8.30 18.74
CA GLN A 320 -4.58 -7.22 18.95
C GLN A 320 -5.04 -6.28 20.05
N PHE A 321 -4.10 -5.87 20.92
CA PHE A 321 -4.34 -4.96 22.04
C PHE A 321 -3.29 -3.87 22.09
N ILE A 322 -3.69 -2.67 22.46
CA ILE A 322 -2.78 -1.54 22.71
C ILE A 322 -2.58 -1.41 24.21
N SER A 323 -1.32 -1.36 24.65
CA SER A 323 -0.95 -1.17 26.05
C SER A 323 -1.04 0.33 26.40
N ASP A 324 -2.24 0.76 26.73
CA ASP A 324 -2.57 2.11 27.14
C ASP A 324 -3.42 2.13 28.42
N PRO A 325 -3.78 3.30 28.99
CA PRO A 325 -4.57 3.37 30.21
C PRO A 325 -5.99 2.75 30.12
N HIS A 326 -6.48 2.42 28.92
CA HIS A 326 -7.77 1.79 28.68
C HIS A 326 -7.68 0.31 28.33
N LEU A 327 -6.51 -0.29 28.39
CA LEU A 327 -6.38 -1.75 28.25
C LEU A 327 -6.99 -2.43 29.47
N HIS A 328 -8.17 -2.99 29.30
CA HIS A 328 -8.92 -3.64 30.37
C HIS A 328 -8.81 -5.17 30.29
N PRO A 329 -8.65 -5.89 31.42
CA PRO A 329 -8.58 -7.35 31.44
C PRO A 329 -9.76 -8.04 30.76
N ASP A 330 -10.97 -7.46 30.82
CA ASP A 330 -12.17 -8.05 30.24
C ASP A 330 -12.10 -8.13 28.70
N GLN A 331 -11.39 -7.19 28.04
CA GLN A 331 -11.14 -7.25 26.59
C GLN A 331 -10.27 -8.47 26.26
N VAL A 332 -9.22 -8.69 27.04
CA VAL A 332 -8.29 -9.81 26.86
C VAL A 332 -8.97 -11.14 27.18
N GLN A 333 -9.76 -11.20 28.27
CA GLN A 333 -10.54 -12.39 28.63
C GLN A 333 -11.52 -12.76 27.52
N GLY A 334 -12.23 -11.77 26.93
CA GLY A 334 -13.16 -12.00 25.83
C GLY A 334 -12.48 -12.62 24.60
N ALA A 335 -11.24 -12.24 24.30
CA ALA A 335 -10.47 -12.86 23.23
C ALA A 335 -10.05 -14.29 23.57
N ILE A 336 -9.59 -14.55 24.81
CA ILE A 336 -9.23 -15.89 25.29
C ILE A 336 -10.46 -16.81 25.23
N ASP A 337 -11.59 -16.39 25.78
CA ASP A 337 -12.83 -17.16 25.81
C ASP A 337 -13.40 -17.44 24.41
N SER A 338 -13.16 -16.53 23.47
CA SER A 338 -13.52 -16.68 22.06
C SER A 338 -12.57 -17.61 21.30
N GLY A 339 -11.49 -18.09 21.92
CA GLY A 339 -10.54 -19.03 21.33
C GLY A 339 -9.71 -18.42 20.21
N PHE A 340 -9.16 -17.21 20.38
CA PHE A 340 -8.15 -16.67 19.48
C PHE A 340 -6.84 -17.45 19.65
N ASP A 341 -6.14 -17.71 18.53
CA ASP A 341 -4.93 -18.54 18.50
C ASP A 341 -3.71 -17.83 19.10
N ALA A 342 -3.69 -16.50 19.05
CA ALA A 342 -2.65 -15.69 19.66
C ALA A 342 -3.16 -14.31 20.09
N LEU A 343 -2.49 -13.76 21.11
CA LEU A 343 -2.67 -12.40 21.59
C LEU A 343 -1.43 -11.57 21.22
N LEU A 344 -1.58 -10.53 20.43
CA LEU A 344 -0.52 -9.59 20.05
C LEU A 344 -0.74 -8.26 20.77
N PHE A 345 0.19 -7.91 21.64
CA PHE A 345 0.16 -6.63 22.35
C PHE A 345 1.12 -5.62 21.73
N HIS A 346 0.64 -4.41 21.52
CA HIS A 346 1.46 -3.24 21.22
C HIS A 346 1.85 -2.60 22.55
N GLY A 347 2.96 -3.06 23.13
CA GLY A 347 3.46 -2.66 24.43
C GLY A 347 4.03 -1.24 24.45
N SER A 348 4.01 -0.59 25.59
CA SER A 348 4.58 0.75 25.75
C SER A 348 6.12 0.72 25.79
N GLY A 349 6.76 1.73 25.19
CA GLY A 349 8.22 1.88 25.19
C GLY A 349 8.94 0.63 24.70
N LEU A 350 9.73 0.01 25.57
CA LEU A 350 10.48 -1.22 25.25
C LEU A 350 9.64 -2.50 25.22
N GLY A 351 8.33 -2.38 25.03
CA GLY A 351 7.41 -3.52 24.94
C GLY A 351 6.77 -3.90 26.27
N HIS A 352 6.45 -2.95 27.13
CA HIS A 352 5.89 -3.23 28.44
C HIS A 352 4.36 -3.28 28.42
N LEU A 353 3.82 -4.23 29.19
CA LEU A 353 2.41 -4.39 29.47
C LEU A 353 2.06 -3.80 30.86
N PRO A 354 0.81 -3.38 31.13
CA PRO A 354 0.38 -2.89 32.42
C PRO A 354 0.09 -4.09 33.37
N ILE A 355 1.15 -4.71 33.91
CA ILE A 355 1.07 -5.92 34.76
C ILE A 355 1.58 -5.70 36.21
N SER A 356 1.88 -4.47 36.59
CA SER A 356 2.42 -4.12 37.90
C SER A 356 1.42 -3.29 38.68
N ASN A 357 1.41 -3.47 40.00
CA ASN A 357 0.52 -2.76 40.92
C ASN A 357 1.30 -2.34 42.19
N PRO A 358 2.30 -1.44 42.07
CA PRO A 358 3.20 -1.09 43.15
C PRO A 358 2.55 -0.33 44.30
N GLU A 359 1.49 0.45 44.02
CA GLU A 359 0.77 1.28 44.99
C GLU A 359 -0.51 0.59 45.51
N ASP A 360 -0.75 -0.64 45.10
CA ASP A 360 -1.92 -1.46 45.45
C ASP A 360 -3.28 -0.80 45.09
N ASP A 361 -3.29 0.01 44.07
CA ASP A 361 -4.46 0.76 43.56
C ASP A 361 -4.91 0.37 42.16
N SER A 362 -4.17 -0.55 41.50
CA SER A 362 -4.37 -0.95 40.11
C SER A 362 -4.63 -2.47 40.02
N LEU A 363 -5.75 -2.90 40.59
CA LEU A 363 -6.13 -4.33 40.66
C LEU A 363 -6.32 -4.95 39.27
N GLU A 364 -6.70 -4.14 38.26
CA GLU A 364 -6.82 -4.53 36.87
C GLU A 364 -5.49 -5.06 36.31
N ASN A 365 -4.37 -4.43 36.67
CA ASN A 365 -3.04 -4.86 36.26
C ASN A 365 -2.67 -6.22 36.88
N THR A 366 -3.00 -6.43 38.17
CA THR A 366 -2.82 -7.72 38.84
C THR A 366 -3.64 -8.80 38.15
N ARG A 367 -4.91 -8.50 37.85
CA ARG A 367 -5.81 -9.43 37.17
C ARG A 367 -5.31 -9.76 35.75
N LEU A 368 -4.84 -8.76 34.99
CA LEU A 368 -4.26 -8.98 33.67
C LEU A 368 -3.04 -9.90 33.74
N ARG A 369 -2.13 -9.66 34.70
CA ARG A 369 -0.97 -10.52 34.94
C ARG A 369 -1.37 -11.98 35.14
N MET A 370 -2.24 -12.24 36.12
CA MET A 370 -2.69 -13.60 36.44
C MET A 370 -3.36 -14.29 35.25
N MET A 371 -4.15 -13.54 34.48
CA MET A 371 -4.82 -14.04 33.29
C MET A 371 -3.82 -14.46 32.21
N LEU A 372 -2.80 -13.64 31.95
CA LEU A 372 -1.78 -13.96 30.95
C LEU A 372 -0.92 -15.14 31.40
N GLU A 373 -0.55 -15.22 32.68
CA GLU A 373 0.17 -16.38 33.29
C GLU A 373 -0.61 -17.67 33.08
N ASP A 374 -1.91 -17.68 33.44
CA ASP A 374 -2.78 -18.83 33.25
C ASP A 374 -2.97 -19.24 31.78
N HIS A 375 -3.17 -18.25 30.91
CA HIS A 375 -3.31 -18.49 29.47
C HIS A 375 -2.05 -19.11 28.84
N ILE A 376 -0.86 -18.59 29.18
CA ILE A 376 0.43 -19.10 28.71
C ILE A 376 0.69 -20.51 29.28
N ALA A 377 0.42 -20.73 30.57
CA ALA A 377 0.57 -22.03 31.20
C ALA A 377 -0.31 -23.12 30.54
N LYS A 378 -1.46 -22.73 29.97
CA LYS A 378 -2.35 -23.62 29.21
C LYS A 378 -1.95 -23.77 27.73
N GLY A 379 -0.81 -23.23 27.34
CA GLY A 379 -0.29 -23.32 25.97
C GLY A 379 -0.64 -22.14 25.05
N GLY A 380 -1.28 -21.10 25.57
CA GLY A 380 -1.61 -19.89 24.82
C GLY A 380 -0.36 -19.15 24.32
N VAL A 381 -0.50 -18.43 23.21
CA VAL A 381 0.56 -17.62 22.59
C VAL A 381 0.32 -16.15 22.90
N VAL A 382 1.25 -15.52 23.61
CA VAL A 382 1.23 -14.10 23.95
C VAL A 382 2.50 -13.46 23.41
N VAL A 383 2.33 -12.49 22.53
CA VAL A 383 3.43 -11.79 21.85
C VAL A 383 3.33 -10.31 22.13
N VAL A 384 4.47 -9.64 22.33
CA VAL A 384 4.53 -8.20 22.44
C VAL A 384 5.45 -7.60 21.38
N VAL A 385 5.00 -6.51 20.78
CA VAL A 385 5.79 -5.57 19.97
C VAL A 385 5.74 -4.20 20.62
N THR A 386 6.63 -3.28 20.25
CA THR A 386 6.52 -1.92 20.77
C THR A 386 5.42 -1.13 20.05
N ASN A 387 4.71 -0.28 20.78
CA ASN A 387 3.81 0.71 20.19
C ASN A 387 4.59 1.94 19.63
N ALA A 388 5.86 2.09 19.99
CA ALA A 388 6.74 3.06 19.36
C ALA A 388 7.04 2.63 17.93
N ILE A 389 7.12 3.60 17.02
CA ILE A 389 7.30 3.29 15.60
C ILE A 389 8.69 2.71 15.33
N HIS A 390 9.71 3.25 16.00
CA HIS A 390 11.09 2.80 15.90
C HIS A 390 11.63 2.25 17.21
N GLY A 391 12.62 1.37 17.13
CA GLY A 391 13.33 0.81 18.26
C GLY A 391 12.91 -0.61 18.59
N PRO A 392 13.69 -1.29 19.46
CA PRO A 392 13.49 -2.69 19.81
C PRO A 392 12.50 -2.87 20.96
N VAL A 393 11.96 -4.07 21.05
CA VAL A 393 11.47 -4.62 22.33
C VAL A 393 12.66 -5.09 23.15
N ASN A 394 12.83 -4.57 24.36
CA ASN A 394 13.90 -5.01 25.25
C ASN A 394 13.39 -5.28 26.67
N MET A 395 13.12 -6.55 26.94
CA MET A 395 12.59 -7.00 28.22
C MET A 395 13.63 -7.12 29.33
N ASN A 396 14.93 -6.91 29.05
CA ASN A 396 15.98 -7.08 30.06
C ASN A 396 16.26 -5.81 30.87
N VAL A 397 15.82 -4.64 30.42
CA VAL A 397 16.15 -3.33 31.03
C VAL A 397 15.42 -3.14 32.36
N TYR A 398 14.11 -3.35 32.40
CA TYR A 398 13.31 -3.11 33.59
C TYR A 398 12.82 -4.45 34.20
N SER A 399 12.57 -4.45 35.54
CA SER A 399 12.03 -5.63 36.23
C SER A 399 10.72 -6.13 35.62
N LYS A 400 9.82 -5.21 35.28
CA LYS A 400 8.56 -5.51 34.59
C LYS A 400 8.78 -6.28 33.27
N GLY A 401 9.79 -5.92 32.49
CA GLY A 401 10.12 -6.63 31.25
C GLY A 401 10.63 -8.04 31.52
N ARG A 402 11.48 -8.22 32.57
CA ARG A 402 11.95 -9.54 32.99
C ARG A 402 10.78 -10.41 33.49
N ASP A 403 9.87 -9.83 34.28
CA ASP A 403 8.66 -10.53 34.73
C ASP A 403 7.83 -11.02 33.54
N GLN A 404 7.63 -10.19 32.49
CA GLN A 404 6.95 -10.59 31.24
C GLN A 404 7.65 -11.79 30.58
N LYS A 405 8.98 -11.73 30.50
CA LYS A 405 9.77 -12.79 29.88
C LYS A 405 9.68 -14.09 30.71
N ASP A 406 9.75 -14.00 32.04
CA ASP A 406 9.64 -15.14 32.95
C ASP A 406 8.23 -15.77 32.90
N MET A 407 7.19 -14.99 32.64
CA MET A 407 5.83 -15.47 32.37
C MET A 407 5.73 -16.26 31.06
N GLY A 408 6.66 -16.09 30.13
CA GLY A 408 6.63 -16.68 28.79
C GLY A 408 6.06 -15.79 27.71
N VAL A 409 5.96 -14.46 27.91
CA VAL A 409 5.62 -13.50 26.88
C VAL A 409 6.76 -13.42 25.87
N ILE A 410 6.44 -13.60 24.59
CA ILE A 410 7.39 -13.58 23.48
C ILE A 410 7.52 -12.14 22.96
N GLY A 411 8.74 -11.67 22.64
CA GLY A 411 8.92 -10.33 22.06
C GLY A 411 10.32 -9.76 22.20
N HIS A 412 11.10 -10.24 23.18
CA HIS A 412 12.45 -9.74 23.44
C HIS A 412 13.33 -9.77 22.19
N GLY A 413 14.13 -8.71 21.99
CA GLY A 413 15.09 -8.62 20.88
C GLY A 413 14.49 -8.20 19.53
N SER A 414 13.16 -8.12 19.40
CA SER A 414 12.52 -7.82 18.11
C SER A 414 12.58 -6.34 17.77
N LEU A 415 13.01 -6.03 16.53
CA LEU A 415 12.92 -4.75 15.84
C LEU A 415 11.85 -4.76 14.74
N CYS A 416 11.10 -5.87 14.64
CA CYS A 416 10.06 -6.05 13.64
C CYS A 416 8.99 -4.94 13.77
N PRO A 417 8.68 -4.21 12.69
CA PRO A 417 7.64 -3.19 12.74
C PRO A 417 6.27 -3.76 13.14
N PRO A 418 5.44 -3.02 13.89
CA PRO A 418 4.18 -3.56 14.43
C PRO A 418 3.25 -4.20 13.40
N GLY A 419 3.13 -3.59 12.20
CA GLY A 419 2.32 -4.16 11.10
C GLY A 419 2.91 -5.46 10.57
N SER A 420 4.23 -5.49 10.33
CA SER A 420 4.94 -6.69 9.90
C SER A 420 4.90 -7.78 10.96
N ALA A 421 4.98 -7.42 12.23
CA ALA A 421 4.89 -8.35 13.35
C ALA A 421 3.56 -9.11 13.41
N LEU A 422 2.44 -8.45 13.10
CA LEU A 422 1.14 -9.14 12.95
C LEU A 422 1.21 -10.22 11.89
N VAL A 423 1.78 -9.88 10.73
CA VAL A 423 1.90 -10.81 9.60
C VAL A 423 2.91 -11.92 9.90
N LYS A 424 4.04 -11.59 10.56
CA LYS A 424 5.04 -12.57 11.04
C LYS A 424 4.40 -13.60 11.96
N LEU A 425 3.63 -13.12 12.95
CA LEU A 425 2.93 -14.00 13.90
C LEU A 425 1.99 -14.95 13.16
N HIS A 426 1.19 -14.43 12.23
CA HIS A 426 0.30 -15.25 11.43
C HIS A 426 1.07 -16.27 10.58
N HIS A 427 2.16 -15.85 9.92
CA HIS A 427 3.01 -16.75 9.13
C HIS A 427 3.59 -17.87 9.98
N LEU A 428 4.20 -17.55 11.12
CA LEU A 428 4.79 -18.54 12.03
C LEU A 428 3.75 -19.53 12.56
N LEU A 429 2.57 -19.05 12.94
CA LEU A 429 1.46 -19.92 13.31
C LEU A 429 1.03 -20.84 12.17
N SER A 430 0.98 -20.32 10.94
CA SER A 430 0.59 -21.11 9.76
C SER A 430 1.58 -22.23 9.41
N VAL A 431 2.88 -22.04 9.68
CA VAL A 431 3.90 -23.02 9.30
C VAL A 431 4.22 -24.05 10.38
N GLY A 432 3.93 -23.77 11.64
CA GLY A 432 4.26 -24.74 12.70
C GLY A 432 3.74 -24.35 14.09
N GLY A 433 2.67 -23.55 14.15
CA GLY A 433 2.01 -23.22 15.40
C GLY A 433 2.91 -22.51 16.43
N LYS A 434 2.61 -22.69 17.72
CA LYS A 434 3.33 -22.06 18.84
C LYS A 434 4.85 -22.28 18.78
N GLU A 435 5.31 -23.50 18.51
CA GLU A 435 6.75 -23.80 18.46
C GLU A 435 7.48 -22.98 17.40
N SER A 436 6.84 -22.70 16.26
CA SER A 436 7.43 -21.85 15.24
C SER A 436 7.48 -20.39 15.69
N VAL A 437 6.51 -19.92 16.45
CA VAL A 437 6.55 -18.56 17.03
C VAL A 437 7.70 -18.46 18.03
N GLU A 438 7.84 -19.39 18.96
CA GLU A 438 8.91 -19.39 19.97
C GLU A 438 10.30 -19.42 19.35
N ARG A 439 10.51 -20.20 18.30
CA ARG A 439 11.81 -20.31 17.60
C ARG A 439 12.08 -19.19 16.62
N GLY A 440 11.05 -18.72 15.92
CA GLY A 440 11.19 -17.80 14.78
C GLY A 440 11.02 -16.33 15.12
N TRP A 441 10.52 -15.98 16.30
CA TRP A 441 10.17 -14.60 16.61
C TRP A 441 11.36 -13.65 16.61
N GLU A 442 12.47 -14.04 17.24
CA GLU A 442 13.71 -13.25 17.30
C GLU A 442 14.53 -13.33 15.99
N MET A 443 14.22 -14.29 15.11
CA MET A 443 14.94 -14.46 13.84
C MET A 443 14.57 -13.36 12.84
N ASP A 444 15.51 -13.01 12.00
CA ASP A 444 15.25 -12.22 10.80
C ASP A 444 14.86 -13.16 9.65
N LEU A 445 13.56 -13.23 9.34
CA LEU A 445 13.03 -14.15 8.34
C LEU A 445 13.12 -13.59 6.93
N VAL A 446 12.79 -12.33 6.75
CA VAL A 446 12.68 -11.68 5.43
C VAL A 446 13.32 -10.28 5.40
N GLY A 447 14.15 -9.96 6.40
CA GLY A 447 14.76 -8.66 6.57
C GLY A 447 13.97 -7.69 7.46
N GLU A 448 12.98 -8.19 8.18
CA GLU A 448 12.11 -7.40 9.06
C GLU A 448 12.70 -7.10 10.44
N ASN A 449 13.75 -7.84 10.82
CA ASN A 449 14.35 -7.77 12.16
C ASN A 449 15.85 -7.48 12.09
N PRO A 450 16.25 -6.28 11.66
CA PRO A 450 17.67 -5.92 11.53
C PRO A 450 18.39 -5.94 12.89
N THR A 451 19.70 -6.03 12.87
CA THR A 451 20.54 -6.07 14.09
C THR A 451 20.53 -4.76 14.89
N PHE A 452 20.18 -3.64 14.26
CA PHE A 452 20.04 -2.33 14.89
C PHE A 452 19.01 -1.47 14.15
N SER A 453 18.36 -0.56 14.88
CA SER A 453 17.42 0.39 14.30
C SER A 453 18.17 1.49 13.54
N ARG A 454 17.74 1.74 12.30
CA ARG A 454 18.06 2.94 11.53
C ARG A 454 16.82 3.83 11.57
N SER A 455 16.97 5.03 12.06
CA SER A 455 15.87 6.02 12.19
C SER A 455 15.96 7.09 11.12
#